data_0d97873ac3fee0067961040a82361eb9
#
_entry.id   0d97873ac3fee0067961040a82361eb9
#
_cell.length_a   1.000
_cell.length_b   1.000
_cell.length_c   1.000
_cell.angle_alpha   90.00
_cell.angle_beta   90.00
_cell.angle_gamma   90.00
#
_symmetry.space_group_name_H-M   'P 1'
#
loop_
_entity.id
_entity.type
_entity.pdbx_description
1 polymer ?
#
loop_
_entity_poly.entity_id
_entity_poly.type
_entity_poly.pdbx_seq_one_letter_code
_entity_poly.pdbx_strand_id
1 'polypeptide(L)'
;VAVAESAQLAQLLMILDVFPRFLRAAQREGLLRGLRPRIEKVLEKQWQTLQKALNDPGHDRHRVRLLIKRVRYAAEAYPELDRLPPRVLVRLKEAQKALGDWHDAWQWLLQAEQQPDLQPCVEGWRDTLALGEQDADRALIKLSAACFHS
;
A
#
# COMPACT_ATOMS: atom_id res chain seq x y z
N VAL A 1 12.66 -15.98 -17.11
CA VAL A 1 12.10 -17.19 -17.76
C VAL A 1 11.86 -18.28 -16.72
N ALA A 2 12.82 -18.60 -15.83
CA ALA A 2 12.72 -19.69 -14.86
C ALA A 2 11.56 -19.59 -13.84
N VAL A 3 11.08 -18.37 -13.52
CA VAL A 3 9.97 -18.17 -12.57
C VAL A 3 8.62 -18.51 -13.24
N ALA A 4 8.47 -18.23 -14.54
CA ALA A 4 7.22 -18.50 -15.27
C ALA A 4 6.94 -20.00 -15.47
N GLU A 5 7.98 -20.85 -15.36
CA GLU A 5 7.88 -22.29 -15.54
C GLU A 5 7.93 -23.07 -14.19
N SER A 6 7.90 -22.36 -13.06
CA SER A 6 7.98 -23.01 -11.75
C SER A 6 6.68 -23.73 -11.38
N ALA A 7 6.81 -24.92 -10.79
CA ALA A 7 5.67 -25.68 -10.27
C ALA A 7 4.87 -24.90 -9.23
N GLN A 8 5.52 -24.02 -8.47
CA GLN A 8 4.91 -23.13 -7.49
C GLN A 8 4.01 -22.09 -8.14
N LEU A 9 4.42 -21.49 -9.25
CA LEU A 9 3.58 -20.56 -10.00
C LEU A 9 2.36 -21.27 -10.59
N ALA A 10 2.54 -22.47 -11.15
CA ALA A 10 1.44 -23.27 -11.68
C ALA A 10 0.41 -23.62 -10.57
N GLN A 11 0.88 -24.01 -9.38
CA GLN A 11 0.02 -24.22 -8.22
C GLN A 11 -0.72 -22.96 -7.78
N LEU A 12 -0.04 -21.80 -7.73
CA LEU A 12 -0.65 -20.52 -7.38
C LEU A 12 -1.76 -20.15 -8.37
N LEU A 13 -1.50 -20.28 -9.67
CA LEU A 13 -2.49 -19.99 -10.72
C LEU A 13 -3.70 -20.92 -10.63
N MET A 14 -3.48 -22.22 -10.35
CA MET A 14 -4.56 -23.18 -10.16
C MET A 14 -5.43 -22.81 -8.93
N ILE A 15 -4.81 -22.42 -7.81
CA ILE A 15 -5.52 -21.96 -6.61
C ILE A 15 -6.35 -20.72 -6.94
N LEU A 16 -5.79 -19.75 -7.65
CA LEU A 16 -6.48 -18.51 -8.02
C LEU A 16 -7.68 -18.77 -8.94
N ASP A 17 -7.58 -19.75 -9.84
CA ASP A 17 -8.68 -20.13 -10.75
C ASP A 17 -9.84 -20.83 -10.01
N VAL A 18 -9.52 -21.70 -9.06
CA VAL A 18 -10.52 -22.44 -8.28
C VAL A 18 -11.13 -21.59 -7.16
N PHE A 19 -10.40 -20.62 -6.62
CA PHE A 19 -10.79 -19.85 -5.46
C PHE A 19 -12.16 -19.14 -5.58
N PRO A 20 -12.52 -18.50 -6.72
CA PRO A 20 -13.84 -17.89 -6.85
C PRO A 20 -15.01 -18.89 -6.81
N ARG A 21 -14.77 -20.11 -7.31
CA ARG A 21 -15.77 -21.20 -7.27
C ARG A 21 -15.96 -21.71 -5.84
N PHE A 22 -14.85 -21.88 -5.13
CA PHE A 22 -14.85 -22.26 -3.72
C PHE A 22 -15.59 -21.24 -2.86
N LEU A 23 -15.32 -19.94 -3.03
CA LEU A 23 -16.00 -18.87 -2.29
C LEU A 23 -17.51 -18.88 -2.54
N ARG A 24 -17.95 -19.04 -3.80
CA ARG A 24 -19.40 -19.12 -4.13
C ARG A 24 -20.07 -20.33 -3.51
N ALA A 25 -19.39 -21.47 -3.47
CA ALA A 25 -19.90 -22.67 -2.79
C ALA A 25 -20.00 -22.45 -1.28
N ALA A 26 -18.95 -21.95 -0.65
CA ALA A 26 -18.91 -21.65 0.78
C ALA A 26 -19.98 -20.61 1.19
N GLN A 27 -20.26 -19.63 0.32
CA GLN A 27 -21.34 -18.66 0.55
C GLN A 27 -22.72 -19.33 0.52
N ARG A 28 -22.98 -20.21 -0.45
CA ARG A 28 -24.25 -20.94 -0.55
C ARG A 28 -24.48 -21.86 0.64
N GLU A 29 -23.45 -22.50 1.15
CA GLU A 29 -23.51 -23.36 2.33
C GLU A 29 -23.54 -22.60 3.65
N GLY A 30 -23.52 -21.28 3.61
CA GLY A 30 -23.56 -20.43 4.80
C GLY A 30 -22.27 -20.44 5.65
N LEU A 31 -21.17 -21.00 5.13
CA LEU A 31 -19.88 -21.06 5.80
C LEU A 31 -19.24 -19.67 5.96
N LEU A 32 -19.69 -18.69 5.17
CA LEU A 32 -19.22 -17.31 5.21
C LEU A 32 -20.11 -16.41 6.11
N ARG A 33 -20.98 -17.01 6.91
CA ARG A 33 -21.79 -16.23 7.88
C ARG A 33 -20.87 -15.50 8.85
N GLY A 34 -21.08 -14.17 8.99
CA GLY A 34 -20.23 -13.31 9.82
C GLY A 34 -18.90 -12.90 9.19
N LEU A 35 -18.62 -13.25 7.93
CA LEU A 35 -17.43 -12.78 7.22
C LEU A 35 -17.44 -11.27 7.04
N ARG A 36 -18.56 -10.69 6.62
CA ARG A 36 -18.73 -9.26 6.42
C ARG A 36 -18.35 -8.44 7.66
N PRO A 37 -18.90 -8.68 8.87
CA PRO A 37 -18.49 -7.96 10.08
C PRO A 37 -17.01 -8.13 10.43
N ARG A 38 -16.43 -9.29 10.12
CA ARG A 38 -14.99 -9.51 10.33
C ARG A 38 -14.15 -8.67 9.39
N ILE A 39 -14.53 -8.57 8.12
CA ILE A 39 -13.85 -7.71 7.14
C ILE A 39 -13.98 -6.25 7.58
N GLU A 40 -15.18 -5.77 7.91
CA GLU A 40 -15.41 -4.39 8.39
C GLU A 40 -14.50 -4.07 9.59
N LYS A 41 -14.38 -4.99 10.55
CA LYS A 41 -13.50 -4.81 11.70
C LYS A 41 -12.01 -4.73 11.31
N VAL A 42 -11.58 -5.51 10.32
CA VAL A 42 -10.20 -5.47 9.82
C VAL A 42 -9.93 -4.15 9.09
N LEU A 43 -10.85 -3.69 8.24
CA LEU A 43 -10.75 -2.41 7.54
C LEU A 43 -10.64 -1.25 8.54
N GLU A 44 -11.51 -1.22 9.52
CA GLU A 44 -11.51 -0.21 10.58
C GLU A 44 -10.18 -0.22 11.37
N LYS A 45 -9.69 -1.40 11.75
CA LYS A 45 -8.40 -1.54 12.44
C LYS A 45 -7.22 -1.03 11.59
N GLN A 46 -7.22 -1.32 10.29
CA GLN A 46 -6.18 -0.84 9.37
C GLN A 46 -6.22 0.68 9.27
N TRP A 47 -7.41 1.26 9.15
CA TRP A 47 -7.62 2.69 9.11
C TRP A 47 -7.12 3.38 10.38
N GLN A 48 -7.53 2.90 11.55
CA GLN A 48 -7.08 3.43 12.85
C GLN A 48 -5.56 3.33 13.03
N THR A 49 -4.95 2.24 12.53
CA THR A 49 -3.50 2.08 12.58
C THR A 49 -2.78 3.11 11.71
N LEU A 50 -3.32 3.41 10.53
CA LEU A 50 -2.80 4.46 9.67
C LEU A 50 -2.95 5.84 10.32
N GLN A 51 -4.12 6.16 10.88
CA GLN A 51 -4.36 7.43 11.56
C GLN A 51 -3.38 7.65 12.71
N LYS A 52 -3.12 6.62 13.53
CA LYS A 52 -2.12 6.68 14.60
C LYS A 52 -0.71 6.97 14.06
N ALA A 53 -0.35 6.31 12.97
CA ALA A 53 0.96 6.53 12.35
C ALA A 53 1.10 7.93 11.72
N LEU A 54 0.03 8.50 11.18
CA LEU A 54 0.02 9.87 10.65
C LEU A 54 0.12 10.94 11.74
N ASN A 55 -0.33 10.64 12.95
CA ASN A 55 -0.25 11.54 14.11
C ASN A 55 1.08 11.43 14.87
N ASP A 56 1.94 10.47 14.53
CA ASP A 56 3.24 10.30 15.13
C ASP A 56 4.27 11.20 14.40
N PRO A 57 4.83 12.24 15.02
CA PRO A 57 5.83 13.10 14.38
C PRO A 57 7.12 12.37 14.02
N GLY A 58 7.41 11.26 14.70
CA GLY A 58 8.57 10.39 14.43
C GLY A 58 8.25 9.21 13.50
N HIS A 59 7.18 9.29 12.71
CA HIS A 59 6.77 8.18 11.85
C HIS A 59 7.86 7.75 10.85
N ASP A 60 8.02 6.44 10.71
CA ASP A 60 8.82 5.85 9.63
C ASP A 60 8.06 5.90 8.30
N ARG A 61 8.59 6.64 7.31
CA ARG A 61 7.99 6.77 5.97
C ARG A 61 7.74 5.42 5.30
N HIS A 62 8.67 4.46 5.46
CA HIS A 62 8.50 3.13 4.88
C HIS A 62 7.28 2.42 5.49
N ARG A 63 7.14 2.46 6.80
CA ARG A 63 5.99 1.89 7.52
C ARG A 63 4.67 2.55 7.10
N VAL A 64 4.64 3.89 7.03
CA VAL A 64 3.45 4.64 6.61
C VAL A 64 3.07 4.28 5.17
N ARG A 65 4.05 4.16 4.25
CA ARG A 65 3.82 3.70 2.87
C ARG A 65 3.10 2.36 2.82
N LEU A 66 3.53 1.39 3.63
CA LEU A 66 2.90 0.07 3.69
C LEU A 66 1.47 0.13 4.25
N LEU A 67 1.22 0.96 5.26
CA LEU A 67 -0.12 1.17 5.81
C LEU A 67 -1.06 1.82 4.80
N ILE A 68 -0.61 2.84 4.08
CA ILE A 68 -1.38 3.50 3.01
C ILE A 68 -1.73 2.50 1.90
N LYS A 69 -0.76 1.68 1.46
CA LYS A 69 -1.02 0.62 0.46
C LYS A 69 -2.11 -0.35 0.93
N ARG A 70 -2.03 -0.80 2.19
CA ARG A 70 -3.03 -1.73 2.76
C ARG A 70 -4.42 -1.12 2.79
N VAL A 71 -4.57 0.11 3.29
CA VAL A 71 -5.86 0.80 3.35
C VAL A 71 -6.43 1.01 1.95
N ARG A 72 -5.61 1.50 1.01
CA ARG A 72 -6.06 1.75 -0.36
C ARG A 72 -6.50 0.48 -1.09
N TYR A 73 -5.70 -0.58 -1.02
CA TYR A 73 -6.05 -1.86 -1.66
C TYR A 73 -7.25 -2.52 -1.01
N ALA A 74 -7.44 -2.36 0.29
CA ALA A 74 -8.62 -2.84 0.99
C ALA A 74 -9.88 -2.09 0.55
N ALA A 75 -9.82 -0.77 0.38
CA ALA A 75 -10.91 0.03 -0.16
C ALA A 75 -11.27 -0.38 -1.61
N GLU A 76 -10.27 -0.65 -2.44
CA GLU A 76 -10.48 -1.14 -3.81
C GLU A 76 -11.05 -2.57 -3.87
N ALA A 77 -10.63 -3.44 -2.95
CA ALA A 77 -11.09 -4.83 -2.89
C ALA A 77 -12.52 -4.96 -2.33
N TYR A 78 -12.92 -4.04 -1.46
CA TYR A 78 -14.21 -4.06 -0.77
C TYR A 78 -14.93 -2.71 -0.86
N PRO A 79 -15.26 -2.22 -2.08
CA PRO A 79 -15.85 -0.88 -2.26
C PRO A 79 -17.20 -0.75 -1.57
N GLU A 80 -17.94 -1.84 -1.40
CA GLU A 80 -19.25 -1.88 -0.71
C GLU A 80 -19.12 -1.72 0.82
N LEU A 81 -17.95 -1.95 1.37
CA LEU A 81 -17.64 -1.84 2.80
C LEU A 81 -16.75 -0.63 3.10
N ASP A 82 -16.26 0.03 2.06
CA ASP A 82 -15.44 1.22 2.21
C ASP A 82 -16.29 2.40 2.69
N ARG A 83 -15.87 2.94 3.84
CA ARG A 83 -16.51 4.10 4.48
C ARG A 83 -15.65 5.35 4.39
N LEU A 84 -14.55 5.29 3.66
CA LEU A 84 -13.63 6.43 3.54
C LEU A 84 -14.24 7.50 2.64
N PRO A 85 -14.22 8.78 3.07
CA PRO A 85 -14.67 9.87 2.22
C PRO A 85 -13.86 9.93 0.91
N PRO A 86 -14.48 10.27 -0.23
CA PRO A 86 -13.78 10.35 -1.53
C PRO A 86 -12.53 11.25 -1.48
N ARG A 87 -12.58 12.34 -0.71
CA ARG A 87 -11.42 13.22 -0.48
C ARG A 87 -10.24 12.50 0.13
N VAL A 88 -10.48 11.58 1.07
CA VAL A 88 -9.44 10.78 1.73
C VAL A 88 -8.83 9.79 0.75
N LEU A 89 -9.65 9.12 -0.07
CA LEU A 89 -9.17 8.19 -1.11
C LEU A 89 -8.24 8.88 -2.12
N VAL A 90 -8.58 10.11 -2.54
CA VAL A 90 -7.71 10.92 -3.40
C VAL A 90 -6.36 11.18 -2.73
N ARG A 91 -6.37 11.62 -1.46
CA ARG A 91 -5.14 11.90 -0.71
C ARG A 91 -4.31 10.66 -0.42
N LEU A 92 -4.96 9.51 -0.18
CA LEU A 92 -4.26 8.21 -0.05
C LEU A 92 -3.50 7.86 -1.34
N LYS A 93 -4.11 8.09 -2.50
CA LYS A 93 -3.48 7.84 -3.80
C LYS A 93 -2.29 8.77 -4.04
N GLU A 94 -2.44 10.05 -3.75
CA GLU A 94 -1.36 11.04 -3.86
C GLU A 94 -0.18 10.70 -2.92
N ALA A 95 -0.48 10.39 -1.66
CA ALA A 95 0.54 10.02 -0.68
C ALA A 95 1.23 8.70 -1.05
N GLN A 96 0.50 7.72 -1.57
CA GLN A 96 1.10 6.47 -2.06
C GLN A 96 2.06 6.71 -3.21
N LYS A 97 1.71 7.60 -4.16
CA LYS A 97 2.58 7.94 -5.28
C LYS A 97 3.86 8.62 -4.77
N ALA A 98 3.73 9.67 -3.96
CA ALA A 98 4.88 10.43 -3.46
C ALA A 98 5.84 9.56 -2.63
N LEU A 99 5.30 8.71 -1.74
CA LEU A 99 6.09 7.74 -0.98
C LEU A 99 6.69 6.63 -1.85
N GLY A 100 6.06 6.31 -2.98
CA GLY A 100 6.60 5.39 -3.98
C GLY A 100 7.84 5.99 -4.65
N ASP A 101 7.71 7.18 -5.18
CA ASP A 101 8.78 7.90 -5.88
C ASP A 101 10.00 8.12 -4.94
N TRP A 102 9.76 8.52 -3.68
CA TRP A 102 10.80 8.59 -2.65
C TRP A 102 11.50 7.24 -2.41
N HIS A 103 10.71 6.17 -2.24
CA HIS A 103 11.24 4.83 -1.97
C HIS A 103 12.09 4.29 -3.13
N ASP A 104 11.68 4.54 -4.37
CA ASP A 104 12.39 4.10 -5.56
C ASP A 104 13.75 4.81 -5.67
N ALA A 105 13.81 6.12 -5.41
CA ALA A 105 15.06 6.87 -5.37
C ALA A 105 16.00 6.35 -4.27
N TRP A 106 15.47 6.02 -3.10
CA TRP A 106 16.22 5.41 -2.01
C TRP A 106 16.78 4.02 -2.41
N GLN A 107 15.98 3.19 -3.08
CA GLN A 107 16.41 1.87 -3.57
C GLN A 107 17.54 1.98 -4.61
N TRP A 108 17.47 2.96 -5.51
CA TRP A 108 18.52 3.18 -6.50
C TRP A 108 19.84 3.56 -5.84
N LEU A 109 19.83 4.40 -4.82
CA LEU A 109 21.04 4.73 -4.06
C LEU A 109 21.65 3.53 -3.36
N LEU A 110 20.81 2.66 -2.75
CA LEU A 110 21.31 1.41 -2.15
C LEU A 110 21.94 0.46 -3.19
N GLN A 111 21.37 0.40 -4.40
CA GLN A 111 21.96 -0.39 -5.48
C GLN A 111 23.29 0.18 -5.94
N ALA A 112 23.41 1.51 -6.01
CA ALA A 112 24.67 2.15 -6.42
C ALA A 112 25.84 1.89 -5.45
N GLU A 113 25.56 1.65 -4.17
CA GLU A 113 26.58 1.25 -3.20
C GLU A 113 27.23 -0.11 -3.56
N GLN A 114 26.46 -0.97 -4.23
CA GLN A 114 26.91 -2.33 -4.60
C GLN A 114 27.38 -2.44 -6.05
N GLN A 115 27.11 -1.44 -6.88
CA GLN A 115 27.35 -1.46 -8.33
C GLN A 115 28.15 -0.22 -8.77
N PRO A 116 29.47 -0.34 -8.99
CA PRO A 116 30.33 0.79 -9.36
C PRO A 116 29.87 1.52 -10.64
N ASP A 117 29.25 0.80 -11.57
CA ASP A 117 28.79 1.36 -12.86
C ASP A 117 27.65 2.38 -12.66
N LEU A 118 26.98 2.37 -11.51
CA LEU A 118 25.90 3.29 -11.17
C LEU A 118 26.38 4.58 -10.48
N GLN A 119 27.68 4.67 -10.14
CA GLN A 119 28.25 5.83 -9.44
C GLN A 119 28.02 7.17 -10.16
N PRO A 120 28.06 7.28 -11.50
CA PRO A 120 27.76 8.54 -12.18
C PRO A 120 26.34 9.07 -11.95
N CYS A 121 25.38 8.20 -11.56
CA CYS A 121 23.99 8.57 -11.33
C CYS A 121 23.69 9.02 -9.88
N VAL A 122 24.61 8.75 -8.94
CA VAL A 122 24.37 8.92 -7.50
C VAL A 122 24.01 10.35 -7.12
N GLU A 123 24.68 11.34 -7.68
CA GLU A 123 24.40 12.75 -7.38
C GLU A 123 22.97 13.14 -7.78
N GLY A 124 22.56 12.85 -9.01
CA GLY A 124 21.20 13.08 -9.48
C GLY A 124 20.14 12.32 -8.69
N TRP A 125 20.46 11.11 -8.23
CA TRP A 125 19.53 10.33 -7.38
C TRP A 125 19.44 10.87 -5.95
N ARG A 126 20.49 11.46 -5.40
CA ARG A 126 20.43 12.16 -4.11
C ARG A 126 19.52 13.38 -4.18
N ASP A 127 19.61 14.15 -5.25
CA ASP A 127 18.70 15.28 -5.48
C ASP A 127 17.26 14.81 -5.63
N THR A 128 17.05 13.74 -6.39
CA THR A 128 15.73 13.10 -6.55
C THR A 128 15.18 12.61 -5.21
N LEU A 129 16.01 11.99 -4.36
CA LEU A 129 15.62 11.55 -3.03
C LEU A 129 15.20 12.72 -2.14
N ALA A 130 15.99 13.79 -2.11
CA ALA A 130 15.69 14.98 -1.30
C ALA A 130 14.37 15.66 -1.73
N LEU A 131 14.10 15.76 -3.02
CA LEU A 131 12.82 16.24 -3.55
C LEU A 131 11.68 15.29 -3.20
N GLY A 132 11.91 13.97 -3.35
CA GLY A 132 10.93 12.94 -3.01
C GLY A 132 10.55 12.96 -1.53
N GLU A 133 11.48 13.24 -0.63
CA GLU A 133 11.20 13.42 0.80
C GLU A 133 10.25 14.59 1.06
N GLN A 134 10.52 15.75 0.45
CA GLN A 134 9.67 16.92 0.61
C GLN A 134 8.26 16.69 0.03
N ASP A 135 8.16 16.00 -1.10
CA ASP A 135 6.88 15.68 -1.72
C ASP A 135 6.08 14.68 -0.88
N ALA A 136 6.75 13.66 -0.34
CA ALA A 136 6.16 12.70 0.58
C ALA A 136 5.63 13.39 1.84
N ASP A 137 6.41 14.26 2.47
CA ASP A 137 5.99 14.99 3.67
C ASP A 137 4.79 15.91 3.38
N ARG A 138 4.81 16.64 2.26
CA ARG A 138 3.67 17.46 1.84
C ARG A 138 2.40 16.63 1.60
N ALA A 139 2.55 15.46 0.98
CA ALA A 139 1.42 14.58 0.73
C ALA A 139 0.86 13.97 2.02
N LEU A 140 1.72 13.61 2.98
CA LEU A 140 1.30 13.11 4.29
C LEU A 140 0.59 14.17 5.13
N ILE A 141 1.04 15.43 5.10
CA ILE A 141 0.36 16.56 5.77
C ILE A 141 -1.05 16.74 5.19
N LYS A 142 -1.20 16.74 3.84
CA LYS A 142 -2.51 16.84 3.19
C LYS A 142 -3.43 15.67 3.52
N LEU A 143 -2.88 14.45 3.59
CA LEU A 143 -3.63 13.26 3.99
C LEU A 143 -4.10 13.37 5.44
N SER A 144 -3.20 13.73 6.36
CA SER A 144 -3.53 13.96 7.77
C SER A 144 -4.64 14.99 7.93
N ALA A 145 -4.53 16.14 7.26
CA ALA A 145 -5.57 17.16 7.28
C ALA A 145 -6.92 16.63 6.78
N ALA A 146 -6.93 15.83 5.71
CA ALA A 146 -8.17 15.24 5.19
C ALA A 146 -8.79 14.20 6.14
N CYS A 147 -7.98 13.54 6.99
CA CYS A 147 -8.45 12.54 7.95
C CYS A 147 -9.07 13.16 9.22
N PHE A 148 -8.57 14.32 9.66
CA PHE A 148 -8.90 14.87 10.98
C PHE A 148 -9.68 16.18 10.94
N HIS A 149 -9.78 16.84 9.77
CA HIS A 149 -10.55 18.07 9.60
C HIS A 149 -11.78 17.79 8.70
N SER A 150 -12.89 17.49 9.36
CA SER A 150 -14.21 17.35 8.71
C SER A 150 -14.95 18.66 8.77
#